data_2c23de6e06582697c633e46a46d69a7b
#
_entry.id   2c23de6e06582697c633e46a46d69a7b
#
_cell.length_a   1.000
_cell.length_b   1.000
_cell.length_c   1.000
_cell.angle_alpha   90.00
_cell.angle_beta   90.00
_cell.angle_gamma   90.00
#
_symmetry.space_group_name_H-M   'P 1'
#
loop_
_entity.id
_entity.type
_entity.pdbx_description
1 polymer ?
#
loop_
_entity_poly.entity_id
_entity_poly.type
_entity_poly.pdbx_seq_one_letter_code
_entity_poly.pdbx_strand_id
1 'polypeptide(L)'
;MIQEEFVSKILEVLSPMPDVTAIKSKGHIVLYKDGVMFGKIIEQNVLLLSNGNKFIEVESELIARILRPKNQLDQSDCDAFLFKVTKSWWLAKSKIWTISATKGFLENI
;
A
#
# COMPACT_ATOMS: atom_id res chain seq x y z
N MET A 1 14.44 -10.07 8.50
CA MET A 1 13.70 -9.72 9.73
C MET A 1 12.92 -8.43 9.52
N ILE A 2 11.63 -8.45 9.84
CA ILE A 2 10.78 -7.26 9.72
C ILE A 2 11.04 -6.36 10.91
N GLN A 3 11.31 -5.09 10.65
CA GLN A 3 11.51 -4.09 11.71
C GLN A 3 10.17 -3.46 12.05
N GLU A 4 9.70 -3.73 13.26
CA GLU A 4 8.41 -3.20 13.73
C GLU A 4 8.37 -1.68 13.75
N GLU A 5 9.49 -1.04 14.07
CA GLU A 5 9.59 0.41 14.06
C GLU A 5 9.37 0.99 12.66
N PHE A 6 9.95 0.35 11.64
CA PHE A 6 9.75 0.75 10.24
C PHE A 6 8.27 0.63 9.86
N VAL A 7 7.66 -0.50 10.16
CA VAL A 7 6.24 -0.74 9.87
C VAL A 7 5.36 0.30 10.58
N SER A 8 5.62 0.57 11.85
CA SER A 8 4.87 1.57 12.61
C SER A 8 4.95 2.95 11.99
N LYS A 9 6.11 3.35 11.51
CA LYS A 9 6.29 4.65 10.87
C LYS A 9 5.55 4.73 9.53
N ILE A 10 5.59 3.66 8.75
CA ILE A 10 4.83 3.61 7.49
C ILE A 10 3.33 3.71 7.78
N LEU A 11 2.83 2.99 8.78
CA LEU A 11 1.42 3.07 9.17
C LEU A 11 1.04 4.46 9.70
N GLU A 12 1.95 5.13 10.39
CA GLU A 12 1.73 6.50 10.85
C GLU A 12 1.56 7.46 9.66
N VAL A 13 2.39 7.32 8.62
CA VAL A 13 2.26 8.13 7.40
C VAL A 13 0.94 7.82 6.69
N LEU A 14 0.47 6.58 6.76
CA LEU A 14 -0.79 6.15 6.15
C LEU A 14 -2.01 6.53 6.99
N SER A 15 -1.82 7.06 8.20
CA SER A 15 -2.93 7.33 9.13
C SER A 15 -4.03 8.25 8.60
N PRO A 16 -3.78 9.21 7.68
CA PRO A 16 -4.87 9.98 7.08
C PRO A 16 -5.81 9.16 6.21
N MET A 17 -5.40 7.98 5.76
CA MET A 17 -6.25 7.09 4.96
C MET A 17 -7.06 6.19 5.89
N PRO A 18 -8.40 6.16 5.77
CA PRO A 18 -9.22 5.30 6.62
C PRO A 18 -9.10 3.83 6.23
N ASP A 19 -9.35 2.97 7.20
CA ASP A 19 -9.48 1.52 7.02
C ASP A 19 -8.26 0.83 6.44
N VAL A 20 -7.07 1.34 6.75
CA VAL A 20 -5.80 0.69 6.40
C VAL A 20 -5.44 -0.30 7.51
N THR A 21 -5.17 -1.54 7.12
CA THR A 21 -4.73 -2.59 8.04
C THR A 21 -3.46 -3.25 7.52
N ALA A 22 -2.65 -3.74 8.44
CA ALA A 22 -1.43 -4.45 8.13
C ALA A 22 -1.49 -5.83 8.75
N ILE A 23 -1.27 -6.87 7.95
CA ILE A 23 -1.32 -8.24 8.40
C ILE A 23 0.04 -8.90 8.21
N LYS A 24 0.57 -9.44 9.30
CA LYS A 24 1.85 -10.14 9.26
C LYS A 24 1.69 -11.48 8.55
N SER A 25 2.53 -11.72 7.57
CA SER A 25 2.58 -12.97 6.82
C SER A 25 4.03 -13.44 6.79
N LYS A 26 4.29 -14.61 6.25
CA LYS A 26 5.61 -15.25 6.26
C LYS A 26 6.73 -14.31 5.80
N GLY A 27 7.41 -13.66 6.76
CA GLY A 27 8.55 -12.80 6.47
C GLY A 27 8.22 -11.42 5.91
N HIS A 28 6.94 -11.06 5.79
CA HIS A 28 6.55 -9.75 5.28
C HIS A 28 5.22 -9.29 5.88
N ILE A 29 4.89 -8.02 5.64
CA ILE A 29 3.62 -7.43 6.05
C ILE A 29 2.80 -7.17 4.79
N VAL A 30 1.54 -7.55 4.80
CA VAL A 30 0.61 -7.28 3.71
C VAL A 30 -0.29 -6.11 4.11
N LEU A 31 -0.44 -5.15 3.22
CA LEU A 31 -1.20 -3.93 3.46
C LEU A 31 -2.54 -3.97 2.75
N TYR A 32 -3.60 -3.71 3.52
CA TYR A 32 -4.98 -3.69 3.01
C TYR A 32 -5.62 -2.34 3.29
N LYS A 33 -6.51 -1.94 2.42
CA LYS A 33 -7.44 -0.83 2.67
C LYS A 33 -8.84 -1.30 2.28
N ASP A 34 -9.79 -1.17 3.21
CA ASP A 34 -11.15 -1.67 3.02
C ASP A 34 -11.17 -3.14 2.57
N GLY A 35 -10.27 -3.94 3.12
CA GLY A 35 -10.17 -5.36 2.80
C GLY A 35 -9.49 -5.67 1.47
N VAL A 36 -9.05 -4.67 0.73
CA VAL A 36 -8.38 -4.85 -0.56
C VAL A 36 -6.88 -4.67 -0.41
N MET A 37 -6.11 -5.69 -0.79
CA MET A 37 -4.66 -5.63 -0.72
C MET A 37 -4.11 -4.67 -1.77
N PHE A 38 -3.30 -3.71 -1.33
CA PHE A 38 -2.70 -2.75 -2.23
C PHE A 38 -1.17 -2.76 -2.21
N GLY A 39 -0.56 -3.40 -1.23
CA GLY A 39 0.88 -3.39 -1.12
C GLY A 39 1.39 -4.34 -0.06
N LYS A 40 2.69 -4.32 0.11
CA LYS A 40 3.37 -5.14 1.12
C LYS A 40 4.68 -4.50 1.53
N ILE A 41 5.14 -4.86 2.71
CA ILE A 41 6.45 -4.43 3.23
C ILE A 41 7.31 -5.67 3.37
N ILE A 42 8.44 -5.69 2.70
CA ILE A 42 9.44 -6.75 2.80
C ILE A 42 10.72 -6.10 3.28
N GLU A 43 11.17 -6.48 4.47
CA GLU A 43 12.31 -5.85 5.15
C GLU A 43 12.05 -4.35 5.31
N GLN A 44 12.81 -3.49 4.64
CA GLN A 44 12.63 -2.03 4.68
C GLN A 44 12.17 -1.48 3.33
N ASN A 45 11.57 -2.35 2.52
CA ASN A 45 11.08 -1.97 1.20
C ASN A 45 9.56 -2.00 1.19
N VAL A 46 8.98 -0.95 0.66
CA VAL A 46 7.53 -0.86 0.45
C VAL A 46 7.24 -1.14 -1.02
N LEU A 47 6.43 -2.14 -1.28
CA LEU A 47 6.04 -2.52 -2.62
C LEU A 47 4.54 -2.24 -2.79
N LEU A 48 4.19 -1.57 -3.86
CA LEU A 48 2.81 -1.21 -4.16
C LEU A 48 2.34 -1.92 -5.42
N LEU A 49 1.10 -2.36 -5.40
CA LEU A 49 0.51 -3.04 -6.55
C LEU A 49 0.45 -2.10 -7.74
N SER A 50 0.93 -2.59 -8.87
CA SER A 50 0.86 -1.91 -10.16
C SER A 50 -0.09 -2.67 -11.06
N ASN A 51 0.18 -2.73 -12.35
CA ASN A 51 -0.69 -3.41 -13.30
C ASN A 51 -0.71 -4.93 -13.09
N GLY A 52 -1.89 -5.51 -13.13
CA GLY A 52 -2.06 -6.95 -12.97
C GLY A 52 -1.68 -7.42 -11.57
N ASN A 53 -0.77 -8.37 -11.46
CA ASN A 53 -0.28 -8.90 -10.19
C ASN A 53 1.13 -8.44 -9.87
N LYS A 54 1.61 -7.41 -10.55
CA LYS A 54 2.97 -6.91 -10.38
C LYS A 54 3.03 -5.88 -9.27
N PHE A 55 4.09 -5.95 -8.47
CA PHE A 55 4.40 -4.97 -7.43
C PHE A 55 5.60 -4.15 -7.86
N ILE A 56 5.54 -2.86 -7.59
CA ILE A 56 6.62 -1.93 -7.86
C ILE A 56 7.13 -1.41 -6.52
N GLU A 57 8.44 -1.48 -6.33
CA GLU A 57 9.08 -0.95 -5.13
C GLU A 57 9.02 0.58 -5.14
N VAL A 58 8.59 1.15 -4.02
CA VAL A 58 8.62 2.60 -3.82
C VAL A 58 10.09 3.03 -3.69
N GLU A 59 10.44 4.12 -4.35
CA GLU A 59 11.81 4.63 -4.33
C GLU A 59 12.35 4.76 -2.90
N SER A 60 13.53 4.22 -2.66
CA SER A 60 14.15 4.25 -1.34
C SER A 60 14.38 5.67 -0.84
N GLU A 61 14.63 6.62 -1.75
CA GLU A 61 14.79 8.03 -1.39
C GLU A 61 13.52 8.63 -0.83
N LEU A 62 12.36 8.31 -1.43
CA LEU A 62 11.07 8.79 -0.91
C LEU A 62 10.80 8.18 0.46
N ILE A 63 11.06 6.88 0.61
CA ILE A 63 10.90 6.20 1.91
C ILE A 63 11.77 6.87 2.97
N ALA A 64 13.02 7.15 2.65
CA ALA A 64 13.91 7.83 3.59
C ALA A 64 13.39 9.21 4.01
N ARG A 65 12.79 9.95 3.07
CA ARG A 65 12.24 11.27 3.37
C ARG A 65 11.00 11.21 4.25
N ILE A 66 10.11 10.26 4.04
CA ILE A 66 8.90 10.14 4.86
C ILE A 66 9.18 9.57 6.25
N LEU A 67 10.36 8.98 6.46
CA LEU A 67 10.77 8.46 7.77
C LEU A 67 11.51 9.49 8.62
N ARG A 68 11.68 10.71 8.13
CA ARG A 68 12.33 11.79 8.90
C ARG A 68 11.51 12.14 10.14
N PRO A 69 12.17 12.66 11.20
CA PRO A 69 11.44 13.18 12.36
C PRO A 69 10.41 14.23 11.95
N LYS A 70 9.33 14.36 12.71
CA LYS A 70 8.23 15.28 12.39
C LYS A 70 8.68 16.71 12.11
N ASN A 71 9.68 17.21 12.85
CA ASN A 71 10.18 18.57 12.67
C ASN A 71 10.99 18.75 11.38
N GLN A 72 11.37 17.67 10.71
CA GLN A 72 12.13 17.69 9.46
C GLN A 72 11.33 17.11 8.31
N LEU A 73 10.10 16.70 8.57
CA LEU A 73 9.27 16.02 7.59
C LEU A 73 8.59 17.03 6.66
N ASP A 74 8.75 16.81 5.37
CA ASP A 74 8.08 17.61 4.35
C ASP A 74 6.72 17.00 4.03
N GLN A 75 5.65 17.76 4.18
CA GLN A 75 4.30 17.28 3.90
C GLN A 75 4.14 16.86 2.44
N SER A 76 4.85 17.50 1.51
CA SER A 76 4.77 17.12 0.10
C SER A 76 5.29 15.71 -0.17
N ASP A 77 6.29 15.26 0.60
CA ASP A 77 6.78 13.89 0.50
C ASP A 77 5.72 12.89 0.98
N CYS A 78 5.07 13.20 2.09
CA CYS A 78 3.98 12.37 2.61
C CYS A 78 2.81 12.31 1.62
N ASP A 79 2.45 13.44 1.04
CA ASP A 79 1.37 13.51 0.06
C ASP A 79 1.71 12.71 -1.19
N ALA A 80 2.96 12.75 -1.64
CA ALA A 80 3.42 11.97 -2.79
C ALA A 80 3.30 10.47 -2.50
N PHE A 81 3.67 10.04 -1.30
CA PHE A 81 3.57 8.65 -0.89
C PHE A 81 2.10 8.22 -0.82
N LEU A 82 1.24 9.02 -0.18
CA LEU A 82 -0.19 8.74 -0.07
C LEU A 82 -0.86 8.67 -1.44
N PHE A 83 -0.43 9.51 -2.38
CA PHE A 83 -0.94 9.46 -3.75
C PHE A 83 -0.60 8.12 -4.43
N LYS A 84 0.62 7.66 -4.28
CA LYS A 84 1.06 6.36 -4.83
C LYS A 84 0.26 5.21 -4.22
N VAL A 85 0.03 5.24 -2.92
CA VAL A 85 -0.75 4.24 -2.20
C VAL A 85 -2.20 4.23 -2.68
N THR A 86 -2.81 5.40 -2.78
CA THR A 86 -4.19 5.55 -3.25
C THR A 86 -4.35 5.00 -4.67
N LYS A 87 -3.41 5.32 -5.55
CA LYS A 87 -3.41 4.80 -6.92
C LYS A 87 -3.34 3.27 -6.95
N SER A 88 -2.46 2.68 -6.14
CA SER A 88 -2.33 1.23 -6.06
C SER A 88 -3.62 0.58 -5.54
N TRP A 89 -4.24 1.17 -4.53
CA TRP A 89 -5.51 0.69 -4.00
C TRP A 89 -6.62 0.75 -5.06
N TRP A 90 -6.71 1.85 -5.79
CA TRP A 90 -7.68 2.00 -6.87
C TRP A 90 -7.48 0.94 -7.96
N LEU A 91 -6.24 0.66 -8.34
CA LEU A 91 -5.94 -0.38 -9.33
C LEU A 91 -6.36 -1.76 -8.83
N ALA A 92 -6.05 -2.07 -7.57
CA ALA A 92 -6.42 -3.34 -6.95
C ALA A 92 -7.94 -3.50 -6.87
N LYS A 93 -8.63 -2.45 -6.43
CA LYS A 93 -10.08 -2.42 -6.31
C LYS A 93 -10.76 -2.57 -7.66
N SER A 94 -10.28 -1.87 -8.67
CA SER A 94 -10.84 -1.94 -10.03
C SER A 94 -10.71 -3.33 -10.61
N LYS A 95 -9.58 -4.00 -10.39
CA LYS A 95 -9.37 -5.36 -10.86
C LYS A 95 -10.38 -6.33 -10.24
N ILE A 96 -10.57 -6.25 -8.92
CA ILE A 96 -11.53 -7.10 -8.22
C ILE A 96 -12.95 -6.85 -8.72
N TRP A 97 -13.32 -5.58 -8.88
CA TRP A 97 -14.64 -5.19 -9.35
C TRP A 97 -14.90 -5.70 -10.78
N THR A 98 -13.93 -5.56 -11.66
CA THR A 98 -14.04 -6.04 -13.05
C THR A 98 -14.22 -7.55 -13.10
N ILE A 99 -13.45 -8.30 -12.32
CA ILE A 99 -13.58 -9.77 -12.26
C ILE A 99 -14.97 -10.16 -11.76
N SER A 100 -15.45 -9.53 -10.70
CA SER A 100 -16.78 -9.79 -10.13
C SER A 100 -17.90 -9.48 -11.13
N ALA A 101 -17.81 -8.36 -11.83
CA ALA A 101 -18.80 -7.97 -12.84
C ALA A 101 -18.84 -8.95 -14.01
N THR A 102 -17.65 -9.37 -14.49
CA THR A 102 -17.55 -10.35 -15.58
C THR A 102 -18.13 -11.69 -15.16
N LYS A 103 -17.81 -12.14 -13.95
CA LYS A 103 -18.32 -13.40 -13.42
C LYS A 103 -19.85 -13.36 -13.30
N GLY A 104 -20.40 -12.29 -12.74
CA GLY A 104 -21.83 -12.11 -12.63
C GLY A 104 -22.55 -12.11 -13.98
N PHE A 105 -21.94 -11.46 -14.97
CA PHE A 105 -22.47 -11.45 -16.33
C PHE A 105 -22.55 -12.87 -16.91
N LEU A 106 -21.47 -13.65 -16.75
CA LEU A 106 -21.44 -15.02 -17.26
C LEU A 106 -22.44 -15.93 -16.55
N GLU A 107 -22.68 -15.71 -15.27
CA GLU A 107 -23.64 -16.50 -14.50
C GLU A 107 -25.08 -16.24 -14.92
N ASN A 108 -25.38 -15.10 -15.51
CA ASN A 108 -26.70 -14.72 -15.95
C ASN A 108 -27.03 -15.19 -17.40
N ILE A 109 -26.08 -15.79 -18.04
CA ILE A 109 -26.29 -16.38 -19.39
C ILE A 109 -26.64 -17.84 -19.28
#